data_8f4ee4dfb1b0ec07b1485f36d82fbf93
#
_entry.id   8f4ee4dfb1b0ec07b1485f36d82fbf93
#
_cell.length_a   1.000
_cell.length_b   1.000
_cell.length_c   1.000
_cell.angle_alpha   90.00
_cell.angle_beta   90.00
_cell.angle_gamma   90.00
#
_symmetry.space_group_name_H-M   'P 1'
#
loop_
_entity.id
_entity.type
_entity.pdbx_description
1 polymer ?
#
loop_
_entity_poly.entity_id
_entity_poly.type
_entity_poly.pdbx_seq_one_letter_code
_entity_poly.pdbx_strand_id
1 'polypeptide(L)'
;VVVPAFPAEIRTTVGGYHLLKGVPIERTEMARDPHSPICESHVPTLLKSQILPEYKDLIGSVELKTVMKGAGPILQKINELVKSGKKLIVIDAVSTIDIEQIALAIKKSDNKILPAGTAAFAQALGEFWFADLDCEHIIKTFPRLPKFIVSGSATQITANQIEKLENNAMNKRKAYI
;
A
#
# COMPACT_ATOMS: atom_id res chain seq x y z
N VAL A 1 6.98 9.92 3.01
CA VAL A 1 7.33 8.96 1.94
C VAL A 1 6.11 8.14 1.58
N VAL A 2 5.85 7.95 0.28
CA VAL A 2 4.71 7.19 -0.23
C VAL A 2 5.20 5.99 -1.03
N VAL A 3 4.77 4.78 -0.67
CA VAL A 3 5.12 3.51 -1.34
C VAL A 3 3.82 2.79 -1.73
N PRO A 4 3.32 3.00 -2.96
CA PRO A 4 2.01 2.48 -3.38
C PRO A 4 2.05 0.98 -3.73
N ALA A 5 3.22 0.42 -4.00
CA ALA A 5 3.36 -0.96 -4.47
C ALA A 5 2.91 -1.99 -3.44
N PHE A 6 2.30 -3.07 -3.93
CA PHE A 6 1.94 -4.28 -3.18
C PHE A 6 2.26 -5.50 -4.04
N PRO A 7 3.52 -5.94 -4.10
CA PRO A 7 3.96 -6.97 -5.04
C PRO A 7 3.21 -8.30 -4.90
N ALA A 8 2.84 -8.71 -3.68
CA ALA A 8 2.07 -9.93 -3.44
C ALA A 8 0.69 -9.90 -4.13
N GLU A 9 0.11 -8.70 -4.34
CA GLU A 9 -1.13 -8.48 -5.05
C GLU A 9 -0.89 -8.06 -6.53
N ILE A 10 0.32 -8.28 -7.03
CA ILE A 10 0.76 -7.93 -8.39
C ILE A 10 0.52 -6.43 -8.69
N ARG A 11 0.68 -5.59 -7.67
CA ARG A 11 0.67 -4.13 -7.77
C ARG A 11 2.08 -3.60 -7.69
N THR A 12 2.53 -2.94 -8.74
CA THR A 12 3.89 -2.42 -8.86
C THR A 12 3.88 -0.93 -9.17
N THR A 13 4.99 -0.25 -8.88
CA THR A 13 5.16 1.16 -9.24
C THR A 13 6.48 1.30 -9.98
N VAL A 14 6.44 1.82 -11.20
CA VAL A 14 7.60 1.99 -12.09
C VAL A 14 7.53 3.37 -12.75
N GLY A 15 8.57 4.18 -12.58
CA GLY A 15 8.59 5.55 -13.09
C GLY A 15 7.45 6.40 -12.54
N GLY A 16 6.99 6.12 -11.32
CA GLY A 16 5.84 6.76 -10.69
C GLY A 16 4.48 6.21 -11.16
N TYR A 17 4.42 5.36 -12.17
CA TYR A 17 3.17 4.74 -12.63
C TYR A 17 2.81 3.54 -11.77
N HIS A 18 1.60 3.55 -11.21
CA HIS A 18 1.05 2.42 -10.47
C HIS A 18 0.33 1.46 -11.41
N LEU A 19 0.75 0.19 -11.39
CA LEU A 19 0.29 -0.85 -12.29
C LEU A 19 -0.36 -1.99 -11.49
N LEU A 20 -1.46 -2.51 -12.00
CA LEU A 20 -2.08 -3.76 -11.56
C LEU A 20 -1.87 -4.82 -12.64
N LYS A 21 -1.15 -5.89 -12.34
CA LYS A 21 -0.82 -6.95 -13.31
C LYS A 21 -0.16 -6.41 -14.59
N GLY A 22 0.69 -5.39 -14.45
CA GLY A 22 1.36 -4.74 -15.58
C GLY A 22 0.50 -3.74 -16.37
N VAL A 23 -0.77 -3.53 -15.99
CA VAL A 23 -1.68 -2.59 -16.63
C VAL A 23 -1.81 -1.33 -15.79
N PRO A 24 -1.72 -0.10 -16.38
CA PRO A 24 -1.99 1.14 -15.67
C PRO A 24 -3.33 1.08 -14.94
N ILE A 25 -3.35 1.48 -13.66
CA ILE A 25 -4.50 1.24 -12.78
C ILE A 25 -5.78 1.93 -13.27
N GLU A 26 -5.66 3.05 -13.96
CA GLU A 26 -6.79 3.75 -14.60
C GLU A 26 -7.42 2.98 -15.77
N ARG A 27 -6.77 1.92 -16.25
CA ARG A 27 -7.28 1.03 -17.32
C ARG A 27 -7.80 -0.29 -16.80
N THR A 28 -7.92 -0.42 -15.48
CA THR A 28 -8.42 -1.62 -14.80
C THR A 28 -9.83 -1.40 -14.28
N GLU A 29 -10.38 -2.38 -13.60
CA GLU A 29 -11.67 -2.28 -12.90
C GLU A 29 -11.70 -1.17 -11.85
N MET A 30 -10.54 -0.75 -11.32
CA MET A 30 -10.43 0.34 -10.35
C MET A 30 -10.87 1.70 -10.90
N ALA A 31 -10.82 1.89 -12.22
CA ALA A 31 -11.35 3.09 -12.89
C ALA A 31 -12.88 3.18 -12.82
N ARG A 32 -13.56 2.07 -12.48
CA ARG A 32 -15.02 1.97 -12.42
C ARG A 32 -15.54 1.92 -10.99
N ASP A 33 -14.69 2.22 -10.00
CA ASP A 33 -15.16 2.30 -8.62
C ASP A 33 -16.25 3.37 -8.50
N PRO A 34 -17.45 3.03 -7.95
CA PRO A 34 -18.57 3.96 -7.93
C PRO A 34 -18.37 5.15 -6.99
N HIS A 35 -17.47 5.04 -6.01
CA HIS A 35 -17.23 6.09 -5.02
C HIS A 35 -15.93 6.85 -5.27
N SER A 36 -14.90 6.16 -5.78
CA SER A 36 -13.56 6.72 -5.94
C SER A 36 -12.90 6.20 -7.21
N PRO A 37 -13.43 6.54 -8.41
CA PRO A 37 -12.86 6.08 -9.66
C PRO A 37 -11.42 6.58 -9.82
N ILE A 38 -10.52 5.69 -10.23
CA ILE A 38 -9.11 6.04 -10.47
C ILE A 38 -8.95 6.47 -11.91
N CYS A 39 -8.59 7.74 -12.12
CA CYS A 39 -8.44 8.36 -13.44
C CYS A 39 -6.98 8.67 -13.81
N GLU A 40 -6.02 8.40 -12.92
CA GLU A 40 -4.62 8.73 -13.11
C GLU A 40 -3.74 7.64 -12.47
N SER A 41 -2.87 7.04 -13.25
CA SER A 41 -1.93 6.00 -12.78
C SER A 41 -0.58 6.58 -12.32
N HIS A 42 -0.21 7.77 -12.81
CA HIS A 42 1.04 8.41 -12.40
C HIS A 42 0.86 9.06 -11.03
N VAL A 43 1.32 8.39 -9.98
CA VAL A 43 1.11 8.76 -8.57
C VAL A 43 1.57 10.20 -8.27
N PRO A 44 2.74 10.69 -8.73
CA PRO A 44 3.11 12.08 -8.51
C PRO A 44 2.11 13.08 -9.13
N THR A 45 1.54 12.78 -10.31
CA THR A 45 0.52 13.62 -10.96
C THR A 45 -0.79 13.59 -10.17
N LEU A 46 -1.22 12.40 -9.76
CA LEU A 46 -2.40 12.23 -8.91
C LEU A 46 -2.28 13.06 -7.62
N LEU A 47 -1.15 12.97 -6.93
CA LEU A 47 -0.90 13.74 -5.71
C LEU A 47 -0.90 15.25 -5.97
N LYS A 48 -0.31 15.70 -7.08
CA LYS A 48 -0.33 17.12 -7.49
C LYS A 48 -1.75 17.65 -7.73
N SER A 49 -2.67 16.80 -8.17
CA SER A 49 -4.06 17.20 -8.39
C SER A 49 -4.87 17.35 -7.10
N GLN A 50 -4.40 16.75 -5.99
CA GLN A 50 -5.10 16.69 -4.71
C GLN A 50 -4.57 17.67 -3.66
N ILE A 51 -3.48 18.38 -3.95
CA ILE A 51 -2.85 19.35 -3.05
C ILE A 51 -2.97 20.76 -3.59
N LEU A 52 -2.83 21.76 -2.71
CA LEU A 52 -2.87 23.16 -3.08
C LEU A 52 -1.72 23.50 -4.06
N PRO A 53 -1.92 24.45 -4.99
CA PRO A 53 -0.95 24.79 -6.04
C PRO A 53 0.46 25.10 -5.52
N GLU A 54 0.57 25.79 -4.38
CA GLU A 54 1.83 26.18 -3.77
C GLU A 54 2.67 24.99 -3.25
N TYR A 55 2.06 23.82 -3.08
CA TYR A 55 2.77 22.62 -2.60
C TYR A 55 3.15 21.63 -3.72
N LYS A 56 2.73 21.88 -4.96
CA LYS A 56 2.96 20.94 -6.07
C LYS A 56 4.44 20.67 -6.35
N ASP A 57 5.28 21.68 -6.14
CA ASP A 57 6.72 21.56 -6.33
C ASP A 57 7.44 20.81 -5.19
N LEU A 58 6.72 20.52 -4.08
CA LEU A 58 7.27 19.76 -2.96
C LEU A 58 7.27 18.25 -3.19
N ILE A 59 6.74 17.78 -4.32
CA ILE A 59 6.71 16.35 -4.67
C ILE A 59 8.02 15.95 -5.36
N GLY A 60 8.63 14.85 -4.91
CA GLY A 60 9.79 14.20 -5.51
C GLY A 60 9.55 12.73 -5.72
N SER A 61 10.47 12.08 -6.46
CA SER A 61 10.39 10.64 -6.74
C SER A 61 11.73 9.96 -6.60
N VAL A 62 11.71 8.71 -6.13
CA VAL A 62 12.84 7.78 -6.16
C VAL A 62 12.50 6.69 -7.16
N GLU A 63 13.20 6.72 -8.30
CA GLU A 63 12.94 5.78 -9.40
C GLU A 63 13.45 4.37 -9.08
N LEU A 64 12.82 3.37 -9.71
CA LEU A 64 13.14 1.95 -9.55
C LEU A 64 14.64 1.65 -9.72
N LYS A 65 15.32 2.27 -10.69
CA LYS A 65 16.77 2.10 -10.89
C LYS A 65 17.63 2.44 -9.65
N THR A 66 17.12 3.34 -8.79
CA THR A 66 17.77 3.68 -7.52
C THR A 66 17.41 2.66 -6.45
N VAL A 67 16.15 2.24 -6.40
CA VAL A 67 15.66 1.23 -5.46
C VAL A 67 16.40 -0.10 -5.61
N MET A 68 16.58 -0.55 -6.84
CA MET A 68 17.32 -1.79 -7.16
C MET A 68 18.79 -1.80 -6.68
N LYS A 69 19.35 -0.66 -6.33
CA LYS A 69 20.70 -0.55 -5.76
C LYS A 69 20.75 -0.76 -4.24
N GLY A 70 19.58 -0.90 -3.60
CA GLY A 70 19.42 -1.17 -2.17
C GLY A 70 19.30 0.07 -1.28
N ALA A 71 19.24 -0.15 0.02
CA ALA A 71 18.86 0.84 1.03
C ALA A 71 19.78 2.07 1.08
N GLY A 72 21.09 1.91 0.87
CA GLY A 72 22.04 3.03 0.90
C GLY A 72 21.73 4.10 -0.16
N PRO A 73 21.70 3.75 -1.46
CA PRO A 73 21.30 4.66 -2.54
C PRO A 73 19.88 5.24 -2.40
N ILE A 74 18.92 4.47 -1.86
CA ILE A 74 17.58 4.98 -1.55
C ILE A 74 17.68 6.09 -0.52
N LEU A 75 18.37 5.86 0.61
CA LEU A 75 18.54 6.84 1.67
C LEU A 75 19.23 8.10 1.16
N GLN A 76 20.32 7.93 0.38
CA GLN A 76 21.02 9.06 -0.22
C GLN A 76 20.06 9.90 -1.07
N LYS A 77 19.25 9.26 -1.93
CA LYS A 77 18.29 9.95 -2.80
C LYS A 77 17.20 10.66 -2.01
N ILE A 78 16.69 10.05 -0.94
CA ILE A 78 15.74 10.70 -0.03
C ILE A 78 16.38 11.96 0.57
N ASN A 79 17.62 11.87 1.07
CA ASN A 79 18.32 13.01 1.66
C ASN A 79 18.55 14.15 0.66
N GLU A 80 18.90 13.83 -0.60
CA GLU A 80 19.03 14.82 -1.68
C GLU A 80 17.71 15.54 -1.95
N LEU A 81 16.61 14.78 -2.03
CA LEU A 81 15.28 15.33 -2.24
C LEU A 81 14.84 16.23 -1.08
N VAL A 82 15.06 15.79 0.17
CA VAL A 82 14.76 16.60 1.36
C VAL A 82 15.56 17.89 1.38
N LYS A 83 16.87 17.83 1.07
CA LYS A 83 17.74 19.03 0.96
C LYS A 83 17.28 19.98 -0.14
N SER A 84 16.72 19.46 -1.24
CA SER A 84 16.13 20.28 -2.31
C SER A 84 14.71 20.79 -2.00
N GLY A 85 14.24 20.62 -0.77
CA GLY A 85 12.94 21.12 -0.29
C GLY A 85 11.75 20.19 -0.55
N LYS A 86 11.96 19.00 -1.09
CA LYS A 86 10.86 18.05 -1.29
C LYS A 86 10.32 17.56 0.07
N LYS A 87 8.99 17.47 0.18
CA LYS A 87 8.29 17.05 1.41
C LYS A 87 7.50 15.77 1.23
N LEU A 88 7.07 15.46 0.01
CA LEU A 88 6.32 14.28 -0.35
C LEU A 88 7.12 13.52 -1.41
N ILE A 89 7.57 12.32 -1.08
CA ILE A 89 8.48 11.53 -1.93
C ILE A 89 7.79 10.21 -2.26
N VAL A 90 7.52 9.99 -3.55
CA VAL A 90 6.99 8.72 -4.07
C VAL A 90 8.17 7.81 -4.41
N ILE A 91 8.11 6.56 -3.99
CA ILE A 91 9.19 5.58 -4.26
C ILE A 91 8.62 4.40 -5.06
N ASP A 92 9.28 4.08 -6.15
CA ASP A 92 8.98 2.92 -6.98
C ASP A 92 9.31 1.62 -6.27
N ALA A 93 8.54 0.55 -6.55
CA ALA A 93 8.87 -0.81 -6.14
C ALA A 93 8.12 -1.83 -7.00
N VAL A 94 8.75 -2.97 -7.27
CA VAL A 94 8.19 -4.08 -8.06
C VAL A 94 8.27 -5.43 -7.34
N SER A 95 9.04 -5.51 -6.26
CA SER A 95 9.26 -6.75 -5.51
C SER A 95 9.18 -6.51 -4.00
N THR A 96 8.99 -7.60 -3.23
CA THR A 96 9.06 -7.56 -1.77
C THR A 96 10.43 -7.09 -1.29
N ILE A 97 11.50 -7.49 -1.98
CA ILE A 97 12.86 -7.05 -1.69
C ILE A 97 12.98 -5.52 -1.79
N ASP A 98 12.38 -4.91 -2.83
CA ASP A 98 12.38 -3.44 -2.95
C ASP A 98 11.70 -2.78 -1.76
N ILE A 99 10.55 -3.31 -1.32
CA ILE A 99 9.80 -2.82 -0.16
C ILE A 99 10.67 -2.90 1.11
N GLU A 100 11.36 -4.03 1.33
CA GLU A 100 12.27 -4.23 2.46
C GLU A 100 13.45 -3.24 2.42
N GLN A 101 14.05 -3.03 1.24
CA GLN A 101 15.16 -2.08 1.10
C GLN A 101 14.71 -0.64 1.35
N ILE A 102 13.49 -0.27 0.97
CA ILE A 102 12.90 1.03 1.27
C ILE A 102 12.67 1.16 2.79
N ALA A 103 12.08 0.16 3.43
CA ALA A 103 11.86 0.15 4.87
C ALA A 103 13.18 0.28 5.66
N LEU A 104 14.23 -0.44 5.23
CA LEU A 104 15.56 -0.35 5.81
C LEU A 104 16.19 1.04 5.62
N ALA A 105 16.02 1.66 4.46
CA ALA A 105 16.48 3.02 4.20
C ALA A 105 15.80 4.03 5.14
N ILE A 106 14.49 3.89 5.36
CA ILE A 106 13.73 4.74 6.27
C ILE A 106 14.17 4.53 7.72
N LYS A 107 14.39 3.29 8.17
CA LYS A 107 14.91 3.00 9.51
C LYS A 107 16.28 3.67 9.76
N LYS A 108 17.12 3.73 8.73
CA LYS A 108 18.46 4.34 8.81
C LYS A 108 18.47 5.85 8.63
N SER A 109 17.32 6.47 8.39
CA SER A 109 17.24 7.91 8.12
C SER A 109 17.20 8.72 9.41
N ASP A 110 17.98 9.80 9.45
CA ASP A 110 17.92 10.83 10.51
C ASP A 110 16.75 11.80 10.30
N ASN A 111 16.08 11.75 9.14
CA ASN A 111 14.91 12.59 8.87
C ASN A 111 13.69 12.05 9.62
N LYS A 112 12.83 12.95 10.09
CA LYS A 112 11.49 12.58 10.58
C LYS A 112 10.60 12.25 9.37
N ILE A 113 10.47 10.95 9.07
CA ILE A 113 9.70 10.45 7.94
C ILE A 113 8.37 9.92 8.44
N LEU A 114 7.27 10.40 7.85
CA LEU A 114 5.95 9.77 7.94
C LEU A 114 5.82 8.81 6.75
N PRO A 115 5.83 7.48 6.98
CA PRO A 115 5.62 6.50 5.92
C PRO A 115 4.12 6.36 5.63
N ALA A 116 3.79 6.27 4.35
CA ALA A 116 2.44 5.97 3.86
C ALA A 116 2.54 4.93 2.74
N GLY A 117 1.70 3.92 2.77
CA GLY A 117 1.76 2.87 1.74
C GLY A 117 0.81 1.72 2.03
N THR A 118 1.10 0.59 1.41
CA THR A 118 0.30 -0.63 1.48
C THR A 118 0.60 -1.47 2.73
N ALA A 119 -0.21 -2.51 2.94
CA ALA A 119 0.02 -3.47 4.03
C ALA A 119 1.40 -4.13 3.95
N ALA A 120 1.91 -4.44 2.74
CA ALA A 120 3.26 -4.99 2.56
C ALA A 120 4.34 -4.03 3.07
N PHE A 121 4.18 -2.73 2.81
CA PHE A 121 5.11 -1.72 3.31
C PHE A 121 5.02 -1.55 4.84
N ALA A 122 3.81 -1.56 5.38
CA ALA A 122 3.60 -1.52 6.82
C ALA A 122 4.21 -2.74 7.53
N GLN A 123 4.08 -3.94 6.94
CA GLN A 123 4.70 -5.16 7.45
C GLN A 123 6.23 -5.03 7.46
N ALA A 124 6.85 -4.64 6.35
CA ALA A 124 8.30 -4.47 6.28
C ALA A 124 8.83 -3.45 7.30
N LEU A 125 8.12 -2.34 7.49
CA LEU A 125 8.46 -1.37 8.53
C LEU A 125 8.36 -1.98 9.94
N GLY A 126 7.29 -2.74 10.20
CA GLY A 126 7.08 -3.43 11.46
C GLY A 126 8.21 -4.42 11.78
N GLU A 127 8.61 -5.22 10.82
CA GLU A 127 9.71 -6.18 10.95
C GLU A 127 11.03 -5.50 11.33
N PHE A 128 11.33 -4.32 10.76
CA PHE A 128 12.54 -3.59 11.10
C PHE A 128 12.44 -2.77 12.39
N TRP A 129 11.28 -2.19 12.70
CA TRP A 129 11.13 -1.33 13.89
C TRP A 129 10.92 -2.11 15.17
N PHE A 130 10.32 -3.29 15.07
CA PHE A 130 9.91 -4.12 16.18
C PHE A 130 10.58 -5.49 16.20
N ALA A 131 11.70 -5.67 15.48
CA ALA A 131 12.44 -6.92 15.39
C ALA A 131 12.83 -7.52 16.76
N ASP A 132 13.02 -6.66 17.75
CA ASP A 132 13.45 -7.04 19.10
C ASP A 132 12.27 -7.22 20.09
N LEU A 133 11.01 -7.02 19.61
CA LEU A 133 9.83 -7.21 20.45
C LEU A 133 9.40 -8.69 20.38
N ASP A 134 9.51 -9.36 21.51
CA ASP A 134 8.91 -10.68 21.70
C ASP A 134 7.39 -10.50 21.85
N CYS A 135 6.68 -10.74 20.74
CA CYS A 135 5.23 -10.67 20.73
C CYS A 135 4.66 -12.03 21.18
N GLU A 136 4.27 -12.15 22.42
CA GLU A 136 3.43 -13.29 22.82
C GLU A 136 2.14 -13.32 21.99
N HIS A 137 2.01 -14.34 21.16
CA HIS A 137 0.77 -14.61 20.45
C HIS A 137 -0.31 -15.05 21.45
N ILE A 138 -1.06 -14.10 21.98
CA ILE A 138 -2.24 -14.41 22.81
C ILE A 138 -3.32 -14.96 21.86
N ILE A 139 -3.38 -16.27 21.72
CA ILE A 139 -4.50 -16.95 21.08
C ILE A 139 -5.69 -16.85 22.02
N LYS A 140 -6.56 -15.87 21.83
CA LYS A 140 -7.83 -15.82 22.53
C LYS A 140 -8.76 -16.87 21.94
N THR A 141 -9.03 -17.93 22.68
CA THR A 141 -10.12 -18.85 22.35
C THR A 141 -11.45 -18.16 22.64
N PHE A 142 -12.24 -17.93 21.60
CA PHE A 142 -13.57 -17.35 21.77
C PHE A 142 -14.57 -18.48 22.01
N PRO A 143 -15.54 -18.30 22.96
CA PRO A 143 -16.61 -19.25 23.15
C PRO A 143 -17.40 -19.44 21.82
N ARG A 144 -18.09 -20.57 21.66
CA ARG A 144 -18.95 -20.85 20.50
C ARG A 144 -20.22 -19.99 20.56
N LEU A 145 -20.05 -18.69 20.30
CA LEU A 145 -21.14 -17.74 20.21
C LEU A 145 -21.67 -17.67 18.75
N PRO A 146 -22.91 -17.21 18.56
CA PRO A 146 -23.40 -16.83 17.24
C PRO A 146 -22.43 -15.86 16.57
N LYS A 147 -22.15 -16.09 15.28
CA LYS A 147 -21.21 -15.25 14.51
C LYS A 147 -22.00 -14.25 13.69
N PHE A 148 -21.62 -12.98 13.78
CA PHE A 148 -22.12 -11.93 12.92
C PHE A 148 -21.04 -11.57 11.90
N ILE A 149 -21.37 -11.64 10.61
CA ILE A 149 -20.44 -11.38 9.51
C ILE A 149 -20.95 -10.18 8.73
N VAL A 150 -20.12 -9.14 8.62
CA VAL A 150 -20.40 -7.95 7.79
C VAL A 150 -19.37 -7.90 6.68
N SER A 151 -19.82 -7.71 5.44
CA SER A 151 -18.96 -7.53 4.28
C SER A 151 -19.28 -6.23 3.58
N GLY A 152 -18.29 -5.32 3.52
CA GLY A 152 -18.38 -4.07 2.78
C GLY A 152 -17.80 -4.15 1.35
N SER A 153 -17.37 -5.34 0.91
CA SER A 153 -16.75 -5.53 -0.41
C SER A 153 -17.79 -5.87 -1.46
N ALA A 154 -17.80 -5.12 -2.58
CA ALA A 154 -18.66 -5.35 -3.75
C ALA A 154 -17.96 -6.17 -4.85
N THR A 155 -16.83 -6.84 -4.55
CA THR A 155 -16.10 -7.64 -5.54
C THR A 155 -16.82 -8.96 -5.85
N GLN A 156 -16.64 -9.49 -7.06
CA GLN A 156 -17.21 -10.79 -7.46
C GLN A 156 -16.72 -11.92 -6.55
N ILE A 157 -15.47 -11.85 -6.07
CA ILE A 157 -14.92 -12.85 -5.14
C ILE A 157 -15.73 -12.88 -3.85
N THR A 158 -16.05 -11.72 -3.28
CA THR A 158 -16.84 -11.62 -2.06
C THR A 158 -18.26 -12.12 -2.26
N ALA A 159 -18.89 -11.79 -3.39
CA ALA A 159 -20.21 -12.31 -3.74
C ALA A 159 -20.21 -13.84 -3.80
N ASN A 160 -19.22 -14.44 -4.45
CA ASN A 160 -19.07 -15.90 -4.52
C ASN A 160 -18.83 -16.55 -3.14
N GLN A 161 -18.07 -15.86 -2.26
CA GLN A 161 -17.83 -16.34 -0.88
C GLN A 161 -19.11 -16.32 -0.04
N ILE A 162 -19.92 -15.26 -0.17
CA ILE A 162 -21.21 -15.12 0.52
C ILE A 162 -22.17 -16.23 0.02
N GLU A 163 -22.29 -16.39 -1.28
CA GLU A 163 -23.12 -17.46 -1.88
C GLU A 163 -22.71 -18.84 -1.38
N LYS A 164 -21.42 -19.13 -1.36
CA LYS A 164 -20.88 -20.41 -0.84
C LYS A 164 -21.20 -20.59 0.64
N LEU A 165 -21.07 -19.55 1.44
CA LEU A 165 -21.43 -19.57 2.85
C LEU A 165 -22.93 -19.82 3.02
N GLU A 166 -23.76 -19.17 2.24
CA GLU A 166 -25.21 -19.35 2.24
C GLU A 166 -25.64 -20.74 1.87
N ASN A 167 -25.02 -21.35 0.87
CA ASN A 167 -25.34 -22.69 0.40
C ASN A 167 -24.91 -23.80 1.40
N ASN A 168 -23.86 -23.54 2.19
CA ASN A 168 -23.28 -24.52 3.13
C ASN A 168 -23.82 -24.40 4.56
N ALA A 169 -24.54 -23.36 4.91
CA ALA A 169 -25.03 -23.17 6.28
C ALA A 169 -26.40 -23.80 6.50
N MET A 170 -26.47 -24.79 7.37
CA MET A 170 -27.74 -25.52 7.67
C MET A 170 -28.76 -24.73 8.47
N ASN A 171 -28.39 -23.63 9.15
CA ASN A 171 -29.31 -22.81 9.94
C ASN A 171 -28.97 -21.32 9.75
N LYS A 172 -29.74 -20.63 8.92
CA LYS A 172 -29.47 -19.23 8.54
C LYS A 172 -30.56 -18.31 9.01
N ARG A 173 -30.16 -17.29 9.78
CA ARG A 173 -30.90 -16.03 9.82
C ARG A 173 -30.12 -15.01 9.00
N LYS A 174 -30.71 -14.53 7.90
CA LYS A 174 -30.12 -13.49 7.06
C LYS A 174 -30.66 -12.13 7.51
N ALA A 175 -29.79 -11.14 7.65
CA ALA A 175 -30.16 -9.75 7.70
C ALA A 175 -29.45 -9.03 6.53
N TYR A 176 -30.19 -8.33 5.70
CA TYR A 176 -29.66 -7.41 4.68
C TYR A 176 -29.93 -5.99 5.18
N ILE A 177 -28.89 -5.15 5.11
CA ILE A 177 -28.99 -3.70 5.37
C ILE A 177 -28.80 -2.98 4.05
#